data_1cdf42a3ff4e2c639f53e90b314b3697
#
_entry.id   1cdf42a3ff4e2c639f53e90b314b3697
#
_cell.length_a   1.000
_cell.length_b   1.000
_cell.length_c   1.000
_cell.angle_alpha   90.00
_cell.angle_beta   90.00
_cell.angle_gamma   90.00
#
_symmetry.space_group_name_H-M   'P 1'
#
loop_
_entity.id
_entity.type
_entity.pdbx_description
1 polymer ?
#
loop_
_entity_poly.entity_id
_entity_poly.type
_entity_poly.pdbx_seq_one_letter_code
_entity_poly.pdbx_strand_id
1 'polypeptide(L)'
;MTTTHTRNLWWRHLISFLIAPVTMTLVIPALIVIAAGIRAPDLHSPITIGLVTVGALLIAVGIGLLVWTVALFDRVGHGTLGVGNTLGEPVQLVVRGPYRQVRNPMISGVLGILLGEAAVTASGWLLLWFAVFVAVQLIAIRFWEEPHLHRRYGAEYAEYRRNVPRWIPRISAWR
;
A
#
# COMPACT_ATOMS: atom_id res chain seq x y z
N MET A 1 42.07 13.98 0.90
CA MET A 1 41.28 12.75 0.86
C MET A 1 40.28 12.81 1.99
N THR A 2 39.10 13.34 1.73
CA THR A 2 37.99 13.42 2.70
C THR A 2 37.05 12.28 2.39
N THR A 3 37.12 11.21 3.16
CA THR A 3 36.15 10.11 3.16
C THR A 3 34.85 10.66 3.71
N THR A 4 33.93 11.04 2.83
CA THR A 4 32.54 11.33 3.21
C THR A 4 31.93 10.05 3.73
N HIS A 5 31.76 9.97 5.05
CA HIS A 5 30.92 9.01 5.74
C HIS A 5 29.51 9.09 5.11
N THR A 6 29.17 8.21 4.22
CA THR A 6 27.80 7.92 3.85
C THR A 6 27.14 7.30 5.08
N ARG A 7 26.71 8.17 6.02
CA ARG A 7 25.87 7.73 7.15
C ARG A 7 24.69 7.01 6.55
N ASN A 8 24.63 5.74 6.87
CA ASN A 8 23.62 4.79 6.47
C ASN A 8 22.23 5.32 6.87
N LEU A 9 21.61 6.12 6.00
CA LEU A 9 20.33 6.82 6.24
C LEU A 9 19.12 5.93 5.92
N TRP A 10 19.37 4.61 5.71
CA TRP A 10 18.35 3.62 5.36
C TRP A 10 17.17 3.60 6.34
N TRP A 11 17.44 3.78 7.64
CA TRP A 11 16.38 3.81 8.66
C TRP A 11 15.45 5.03 8.52
N ARG A 12 15.95 6.19 8.07
CA ARG A 12 15.11 7.37 7.82
C ARG A 12 14.16 7.12 6.66
N HIS A 13 14.62 6.42 5.66
CA HIS A 13 13.82 6.04 4.50
C HIS A 13 12.79 4.98 4.88
N LEU A 14 13.18 4.00 5.67
CA LEU A 14 12.28 2.98 6.19
C LEU A 14 11.19 3.61 7.08
N ILE A 15 11.54 4.54 7.96
CA ILE A 15 10.59 5.25 8.80
C ILE A 15 9.61 6.07 7.95
N SER A 16 10.09 6.88 7.01
CA SER A 16 9.22 7.68 6.15
C SER A 16 8.28 6.82 5.32
N PHE A 17 8.75 5.66 4.87
CA PHE A 17 7.97 4.70 4.12
C PHE A 17 6.91 3.99 4.98
N LEU A 18 7.24 3.67 6.23
CA LEU A 18 6.33 3.00 7.16
C LEU A 18 5.33 3.96 7.81
N ILE A 19 5.67 5.24 7.97
CA ILE A 19 4.78 6.23 8.63
C ILE A 19 3.42 6.29 7.92
N ALA A 20 3.38 6.43 6.61
CA ALA A 20 2.12 6.58 5.88
C ALA A 20 1.24 5.31 5.96
N PRO A 21 1.69 4.10 5.59
CA PRO A 21 0.91 2.88 5.76
C PRO A 21 0.49 2.64 7.21
N VAL A 22 1.40 2.78 8.18
CA VAL A 22 1.09 2.56 9.60
C VAL A 22 0.05 3.57 10.09
N THR A 23 0.18 4.84 9.74
CA THR A 23 -0.81 5.85 10.11
C THR A 23 -2.18 5.53 9.54
N MET A 24 -2.25 5.13 8.25
CA MET A 24 -3.51 4.86 7.57
C MET A 24 -4.17 3.56 8.03
N THR A 25 -3.38 2.52 8.35
CA THR A 25 -3.91 1.19 8.70
C THR A 25 -3.94 0.90 10.19
N LEU A 26 -3.27 1.65 11.04
CA LEU A 26 -3.29 1.41 12.50
C LEU A 26 -3.76 2.63 13.27
N VAL A 27 -3.13 3.81 13.06
CA VAL A 27 -3.40 4.97 13.91
C VAL A 27 -4.81 5.51 13.68
N ILE A 28 -5.20 5.76 12.43
CA ILE A 28 -6.53 6.32 12.13
C ILE A 28 -7.63 5.30 12.45
N PRO A 29 -7.57 4.02 12.03
CA PRO A 29 -8.55 3.03 12.44
C PRO A 29 -8.67 2.89 13.97
N ALA A 30 -7.57 2.86 14.72
CA ALA A 30 -7.60 2.81 16.18
C ALA A 30 -8.32 4.02 16.79
N LEU A 31 -8.06 5.22 16.28
CA LEU A 31 -8.75 6.44 16.72
C LEU A 31 -10.25 6.38 16.41
N ILE A 32 -10.64 5.85 15.25
CA ILE A 32 -12.05 5.65 14.88
C ILE A 32 -12.71 4.64 15.84
N VAL A 33 -12.05 3.51 16.13
CA VAL A 33 -12.56 2.49 17.07
C VAL A 33 -12.80 3.10 18.44
N ILE A 34 -11.84 3.87 18.96
CA ILE A 34 -11.95 4.52 20.26
C ILE A 34 -13.04 5.58 20.26
N ALA A 35 -13.05 6.49 19.28
CA ALA A 35 -13.98 7.60 19.21
C ALA A 35 -15.43 7.15 18.98
N ALA A 36 -15.64 6.11 18.18
CA ALA A 36 -16.97 5.56 17.90
C ALA A 36 -17.43 4.51 18.94
N GLY A 37 -16.60 4.17 19.92
CA GLY A 37 -16.94 3.18 20.95
C GLY A 37 -17.21 1.80 20.37
N ILE A 38 -16.49 1.41 19.30
CA ILE A 38 -16.69 0.12 18.62
C ILE A 38 -16.27 -1.00 19.54
N ARG A 39 -17.20 -1.93 19.81
CA ARG A 39 -16.96 -3.09 20.67
C ARG A 39 -16.46 -4.28 19.84
N ALA A 40 -15.88 -5.26 20.54
CA ALA A 40 -15.52 -6.53 19.92
C ALA A 40 -16.77 -7.21 19.30
N PRO A 41 -16.62 -7.86 18.14
CA PRO A 41 -17.74 -8.51 17.46
C PRO A 41 -18.30 -9.66 18.29
N ASP A 42 -19.62 -9.83 18.26
CA ASP A 42 -20.29 -10.96 18.87
C ASP A 42 -20.11 -12.22 18.01
N LEU A 43 -19.30 -13.15 18.50
CA LEU A 43 -18.97 -14.40 17.80
C LEU A 43 -20.03 -15.51 17.91
N HIS A 44 -21.22 -15.21 18.42
CA HIS A 44 -22.32 -16.19 18.46
C HIS A 44 -23.08 -16.28 17.12
N SER A 45 -22.97 -15.27 16.28
CA SER A 45 -23.61 -15.24 14.95
C SER A 45 -22.70 -15.87 13.87
N PRO A 46 -23.19 -16.84 13.07
CA PRO A 46 -22.45 -17.39 11.93
C PRO A 46 -22.02 -16.32 10.92
N ILE A 47 -22.81 -15.27 10.73
CA ILE A 47 -22.48 -14.14 9.85
C ILE A 47 -21.28 -13.40 10.40
N THR A 48 -21.26 -13.11 11.69
CA THR A 48 -20.12 -12.42 12.34
C THR A 48 -18.85 -13.27 12.26
N ILE A 49 -18.94 -14.57 12.50
CA ILE A 49 -17.79 -15.49 12.34
C ILE A 49 -17.27 -15.42 10.89
N GLY A 50 -18.16 -15.44 9.90
CA GLY A 50 -17.79 -15.32 8.50
C GLY A 50 -17.08 -14.00 8.18
N LEU A 51 -17.62 -12.88 8.67
CA LEU A 51 -17.00 -11.55 8.50
C LEU A 51 -15.63 -11.45 9.15
N VAL A 52 -15.49 -11.96 10.39
CA VAL A 52 -14.20 -11.97 11.10
C VAL A 52 -13.18 -12.84 10.36
N THR A 53 -13.59 -14.01 9.88
CA THR A 53 -12.69 -14.92 9.15
C THR A 53 -12.22 -14.28 7.84
N VAL A 54 -13.15 -13.77 7.03
CA VAL A 54 -12.81 -13.09 5.77
C VAL A 54 -11.96 -11.85 6.04
N GLY A 55 -12.32 -11.05 7.03
CA GLY A 55 -11.57 -9.86 7.42
C GLY A 55 -10.14 -10.20 7.86
N ALA A 56 -9.96 -11.23 8.69
CA ALA A 56 -8.64 -11.70 9.12
C ALA A 56 -7.77 -12.16 7.92
N LEU A 57 -8.37 -12.88 6.97
CA LEU A 57 -7.68 -13.31 5.75
C LEU A 57 -7.27 -12.10 4.89
N LEU A 58 -8.13 -11.10 4.74
CA LEU A 58 -7.81 -9.87 4.00
C LEU A 58 -6.67 -9.12 4.67
N ILE A 59 -6.65 -9.00 5.99
CA ILE A 59 -5.56 -8.38 6.75
C ILE A 59 -4.26 -9.16 6.54
N ALA A 60 -4.28 -10.48 6.68
CA ALA A 60 -3.09 -11.31 6.52
C ALA A 60 -2.49 -11.21 5.11
N VAL A 61 -3.33 -11.29 4.06
CA VAL A 61 -2.91 -11.12 2.67
C VAL A 61 -2.40 -9.70 2.42
N GLY A 62 -3.09 -8.69 2.95
CA GLY A 62 -2.72 -7.29 2.84
C GLY A 62 -1.35 -7.00 3.47
N ILE A 63 -1.10 -7.50 4.69
CA ILE A 63 0.21 -7.40 5.35
C ILE A 63 1.28 -8.13 4.54
N GLY A 64 1.03 -9.35 4.08
CA GLY A 64 1.96 -10.11 3.26
C GLY A 64 2.35 -9.37 1.99
N LEU A 65 1.38 -8.77 1.30
CA LEU A 65 1.61 -7.99 0.09
C LEU A 65 2.39 -6.69 0.39
N LEU A 66 2.07 -6.01 1.49
CA LEU A 66 2.78 -4.81 1.94
C LEU A 66 4.25 -5.13 2.26
N VAL A 67 4.50 -6.15 3.08
CA VAL A 67 5.86 -6.58 3.42
C VAL A 67 6.65 -6.99 2.18
N TRP A 68 6.03 -7.77 1.28
CA TRP A 68 6.70 -8.18 0.05
C TRP A 68 7.08 -7.00 -0.84
N THR A 69 6.18 -6.03 -1.01
CA THR A 69 6.45 -4.84 -1.83
C THR A 69 7.53 -3.96 -1.21
N VAL A 70 7.52 -3.76 0.11
CA VAL A 70 8.58 -3.05 0.85
C VAL A 70 9.94 -3.72 0.64
N ALA A 71 10.01 -5.02 0.88
CA ALA A 71 11.26 -5.78 0.70
C ALA A 71 11.78 -5.75 -0.76
N LEU A 72 10.86 -5.67 -1.72
CA LEU A 72 11.24 -5.57 -3.13
C LEU A 72 11.87 -4.21 -3.46
N PHE A 73 11.32 -3.11 -2.93
CA PHE A 73 11.89 -1.78 -3.11
C PHE A 73 13.27 -1.64 -2.47
N ASP A 74 13.46 -2.21 -1.29
CA ASP A 74 14.77 -2.23 -0.62
C ASP A 74 15.84 -2.97 -1.46
N ARG A 75 15.47 -4.10 -2.06
CA ARG A 75 16.40 -4.95 -2.83
C ARG A 75 16.68 -4.45 -4.25
N VAL A 76 15.73 -3.85 -4.90
CA VAL A 76 15.78 -3.58 -6.35
C VAL A 76 15.86 -2.09 -6.66
N GLY A 77 15.23 -1.26 -5.84
CA GLY A 77 15.04 0.16 -6.14
C GLY A 77 16.29 1.02 -5.99
N HIS A 78 17.33 0.58 -5.25
CA HIS A 78 18.46 1.41 -4.83
C HIS A 78 18.07 2.84 -4.43
N GLY A 79 16.80 3.04 -4.15
CA GLY A 79 16.18 4.30 -3.77
C GLY A 79 14.93 4.00 -2.96
N THR A 80 14.54 4.95 -2.15
CA THR A 80 13.33 4.87 -1.33
C THR A 80 12.13 5.34 -2.15
N LEU A 81 10.96 4.83 -1.81
CA LEU A 81 9.69 5.41 -2.24
C LEU A 81 9.58 6.81 -1.62
N GLY A 82 10.19 7.80 -2.27
CA GLY A 82 10.12 9.16 -1.83
C GLY A 82 8.85 9.84 -2.33
N VAL A 83 8.15 10.48 -1.44
CA VAL A 83 7.20 11.53 -1.80
C VAL A 83 8.02 12.79 -2.03
N GLY A 84 8.42 13.03 -3.28
CA GLY A 84 9.19 14.20 -3.69
C GLY A 84 10.72 14.03 -3.66
N ASN A 85 11.43 14.94 -4.30
CA ASN A 85 12.87 14.95 -4.54
C ASN A 85 13.79 14.84 -3.30
N THR A 86 13.24 14.91 -2.10
CA THR A 86 14.01 14.95 -0.84
C THR A 86 14.31 13.58 -0.23
N LEU A 87 13.66 12.50 -0.68
CA LEU A 87 13.75 11.18 -0.05
C LEU A 87 14.33 10.06 -0.94
N GLY A 88 14.86 10.40 -2.10
CA GLY A 88 15.54 9.44 -2.98
C GLY A 88 14.57 8.48 -3.68
N GLU A 89 13.92 8.95 -4.74
CA GLU A 89 13.06 8.12 -5.60
C GLU A 89 13.87 7.05 -6.35
N PRO A 90 13.29 5.87 -6.66
CA PRO A 90 13.96 4.82 -7.40
C PRO A 90 14.54 5.33 -8.71
N VAL A 91 15.80 4.99 -8.98
CA VAL A 91 16.50 5.39 -10.22
C VAL A 91 15.90 4.70 -11.46
N GLN A 92 15.34 3.50 -11.27
CA GLN A 92 14.75 2.68 -12.32
C GLN A 92 13.30 2.31 -11.97
N LEU A 93 12.48 2.12 -13.00
CA LEU A 93 11.11 1.63 -12.83
C LEU A 93 11.14 0.20 -12.28
N VAL A 94 10.52 -0.02 -11.12
CA VAL A 94 10.50 -1.33 -10.46
C VAL A 94 9.37 -2.17 -11.05
N VAL A 95 9.69 -3.06 -12.01
CA VAL A 95 8.75 -4.01 -12.63
C VAL A 95 9.16 -5.43 -12.25
N ARG A 96 9.05 -5.77 -10.96
CA ARG A 96 9.40 -7.10 -10.42
C ARG A 96 8.36 -7.59 -9.43
N GLY A 97 8.33 -8.90 -9.19
CA GLY A 97 7.38 -9.50 -8.25
C GLY A 97 5.92 -9.13 -8.56
N PRO A 98 5.13 -8.67 -7.58
CA PRO A 98 3.73 -8.31 -7.77
C PRO A 98 3.51 -7.15 -8.75
N TYR A 99 4.51 -6.28 -8.98
CA TYR A 99 4.44 -5.20 -9.95
C TYR A 99 4.38 -5.69 -11.42
N ARG A 100 4.66 -6.95 -11.68
CA ARG A 100 4.46 -7.58 -12.99
C ARG A 100 3.01 -8.00 -13.23
N GLN A 101 2.19 -8.01 -12.22
CA GLN A 101 0.78 -8.43 -12.28
C GLN A 101 -0.19 -7.25 -12.09
N VAL A 102 0.16 -6.32 -11.21
CA VAL A 102 -0.65 -5.14 -10.89
C VAL A 102 0.25 -3.95 -10.61
N ARG A 103 -0.16 -2.73 -11.04
CA ARG A 103 0.69 -1.55 -10.91
C ARG A 103 0.82 -1.00 -9.50
N ASN A 104 -0.22 -1.19 -8.67
CA ASN A 104 -0.27 -0.64 -7.30
C ASN A 104 -0.43 -1.74 -6.23
N PRO A 105 0.47 -2.75 -6.17
CA PRO A 105 0.31 -3.87 -5.25
C PRO A 105 0.41 -3.44 -3.78
N MET A 106 1.22 -2.44 -3.47
CA MET A 106 1.35 -1.93 -2.12
C MET A 106 0.06 -1.27 -1.63
N ILE A 107 -0.55 -0.41 -2.45
CA ILE A 107 -1.85 0.22 -2.13
C ILE A 107 -2.93 -0.85 -2.03
N SER A 108 -2.91 -1.87 -2.90
CA SER A 108 -3.83 -3.01 -2.80
C SER A 108 -3.68 -3.74 -1.46
N GLY A 109 -2.46 -3.87 -0.94
CA GLY A 109 -2.21 -4.41 0.41
C GLY A 109 -2.86 -3.56 1.51
N VAL A 110 -2.66 -2.25 1.46
CA VAL A 110 -3.30 -1.30 2.40
C VAL A 110 -4.83 -1.38 2.32
N LEU A 111 -5.38 -1.42 1.12
CA LEU A 111 -6.83 -1.57 0.90
C LEU A 111 -7.36 -2.89 1.48
N GLY A 112 -6.61 -3.98 1.32
CA GLY A 112 -6.94 -5.28 1.93
C GLY A 112 -6.99 -5.20 3.46
N ILE A 113 -6.03 -4.54 4.08
CA ILE A 113 -5.99 -4.34 5.54
C ILE A 113 -7.21 -3.52 6.00
N LEU A 114 -7.46 -2.35 5.40
CA LEU A 114 -8.56 -1.47 5.80
C LEU A 114 -9.94 -2.11 5.62
N LEU A 115 -10.15 -2.82 4.51
CA LEU A 115 -11.39 -3.56 4.29
C LEU A 115 -11.54 -4.71 5.29
N GLY A 116 -10.43 -5.39 5.60
CA GLY A 116 -10.38 -6.45 6.59
C GLY A 116 -10.72 -5.94 8.00
N GLU A 117 -10.21 -4.80 8.41
CA GLU A 117 -10.53 -4.16 9.68
C GLU A 117 -12.03 -3.80 9.78
N ALA A 118 -12.59 -3.24 8.70
CA ALA A 118 -14.02 -2.94 8.63
C ALA A 118 -14.87 -4.21 8.75
N ALA A 119 -14.44 -5.32 8.12
CA ALA A 119 -15.14 -6.60 8.19
C ALA A 119 -15.02 -7.24 9.57
N VAL A 120 -13.82 -7.29 10.17
CA VAL A 120 -13.60 -7.87 11.52
C VAL A 120 -14.44 -7.16 12.56
N THR A 121 -14.57 -5.85 12.48
CA THR A 121 -15.31 -5.05 13.45
C THR A 121 -16.79 -4.88 13.10
N ALA A 122 -17.21 -5.31 11.90
CA ALA A 122 -18.53 -5.02 11.32
C ALA A 122 -18.91 -3.52 11.41
N SER A 123 -17.91 -2.61 11.30
CA SER A 123 -18.06 -1.19 11.56
C SER A 123 -18.27 -0.39 10.29
N GLY A 124 -19.41 0.31 10.22
CA GLY A 124 -19.69 1.28 9.15
C GLY A 124 -18.71 2.46 9.12
N TRP A 125 -18.17 2.88 10.28
CA TRP A 125 -17.17 3.94 10.35
C TRP A 125 -15.83 3.55 9.72
N LEU A 126 -15.37 2.32 9.96
CA LEU A 126 -14.16 1.82 9.29
C LEU A 126 -14.40 1.55 7.81
N LEU A 127 -15.60 1.12 7.42
CA LEU A 127 -15.96 1.00 6.00
C LEU A 127 -16.00 2.38 5.32
N LEU A 128 -16.48 3.41 6.00
CA LEU A 128 -16.45 4.78 5.51
C LEU A 128 -14.99 5.26 5.34
N TRP A 129 -14.13 4.99 6.32
CA TRP A 129 -12.70 5.31 6.22
C TRP A 129 -12.04 4.60 5.03
N PHE A 130 -12.31 3.32 4.84
CA PHE A 130 -11.88 2.57 3.66
C PHE A 130 -12.34 3.26 2.37
N ALA A 131 -13.61 3.64 2.26
CA ALA A 131 -14.16 4.28 1.07
C ALA A 131 -13.50 5.65 0.79
N VAL A 132 -13.28 6.46 1.84
CA VAL A 132 -12.55 7.74 1.74
C VAL A 132 -11.12 7.50 1.25
N PHE A 133 -10.43 6.52 1.83
CA PHE A 133 -9.06 6.19 1.42
C PHE A 133 -9.00 5.74 -0.05
N VAL A 134 -9.95 4.87 -0.49
CA VAL A 134 -10.07 4.48 -1.91
C VAL A 134 -10.23 5.70 -2.80
N ALA A 135 -11.16 6.60 -2.48
CA ALA A 135 -11.43 7.80 -3.27
C ALA A 135 -10.18 8.70 -3.40
N VAL A 136 -9.50 8.94 -2.27
CA VAL A 136 -8.25 9.72 -2.25
C VAL A 136 -7.18 9.06 -3.12
N GLN A 137 -7.00 7.74 -3.01
CA GLN A 137 -6.00 7.02 -3.81
C GLN A 137 -6.31 7.01 -5.30
N LEU A 138 -7.59 6.87 -5.68
CA LEU A 138 -7.98 6.95 -7.09
C LEU A 138 -7.64 8.31 -7.70
N ILE A 139 -7.86 9.39 -6.96
CA ILE A 139 -7.52 10.76 -7.35
C ILE A 139 -6.00 10.94 -7.37
N ALA A 140 -5.31 10.59 -6.29
CA ALA A 140 -3.86 10.78 -6.15
C ALA A 140 -3.07 10.04 -7.24
N ILE A 141 -3.39 8.76 -7.46
CA ILE A 141 -2.73 7.95 -8.48
C ILE A 141 -2.98 8.54 -9.88
N ARG A 142 -4.24 8.91 -10.18
CA ARG A 142 -4.62 9.38 -11.51
C ARG A 142 -3.99 10.72 -11.86
N PHE A 143 -3.97 11.67 -10.91
CA PHE A 143 -3.65 13.07 -11.20
C PHE A 143 -2.23 13.46 -10.78
N TRP A 144 -1.60 12.73 -9.86
CA TRP A 144 -0.25 13.05 -9.39
C TRP A 144 0.76 11.95 -9.70
N GLU A 145 0.50 10.71 -9.29
CA GLU A 145 1.48 9.64 -9.40
C GLU A 145 1.72 9.22 -10.87
N GLU A 146 0.69 8.86 -11.63
CA GLU A 146 0.84 8.43 -13.03
C GLU A 146 1.45 9.51 -13.94
N PRO A 147 1.06 10.81 -13.86
CA PRO A 147 1.73 11.86 -14.63
C PRO A 147 3.20 12.05 -14.21
N HIS A 148 3.51 11.92 -12.90
CA HIS A 148 4.87 12.00 -12.41
C HIS A 148 5.75 10.86 -12.95
N LEU A 149 5.26 9.60 -12.84
CA LEU A 149 5.95 8.43 -13.38
C LEU A 149 6.13 8.51 -14.90
N HIS A 150 5.13 9.03 -15.61
CA HIS A 150 5.24 9.21 -17.06
C HIS A 150 6.30 10.27 -17.46
N ARG A 151 6.38 11.39 -16.73
CA ARG A 151 7.43 12.39 -16.95
C ARG A 151 8.82 11.85 -16.66
N ARG A 152 8.94 10.98 -15.65
CA ARG A 152 10.22 10.46 -15.17
C ARG A 152 10.77 9.31 -16.03
N TYR A 153 9.92 8.34 -16.37
CA TYR A 153 10.32 7.09 -17.05
C TYR A 153 9.88 7.05 -18.52
N GLY A 154 9.13 8.04 -19.00
CA GLY A 154 8.77 8.20 -20.41
C GLY A 154 8.15 6.97 -21.06
N ALA A 155 8.80 6.49 -22.12
CA ALA A 155 8.31 5.36 -22.92
C ALA A 155 8.24 4.04 -22.14
N GLU A 156 9.17 3.80 -21.21
CA GLU A 156 9.22 2.61 -20.36
C GLU A 156 7.95 2.52 -19.49
N TYR A 157 7.57 3.62 -18.84
CA TYR A 157 6.32 3.65 -18.07
C TYR A 157 5.08 3.54 -18.96
N ALA A 158 5.09 4.13 -20.16
CA ALA A 158 3.99 4.02 -21.11
C ALA A 158 3.77 2.56 -21.55
N GLU A 159 4.83 1.80 -21.78
CA GLU A 159 4.77 0.39 -22.11
C GLU A 159 4.27 -0.44 -20.91
N TYR A 160 4.82 -0.22 -19.73
CA TYR A 160 4.38 -0.85 -18.49
C TYR A 160 2.88 -0.64 -18.25
N ARG A 161 2.40 0.60 -18.40
CA ARG A 161 1.00 0.96 -18.22
C ARG A 161 0.05 0.26 -19.20
N ARG A 162 0.49 -0.03 -20.43
CA ARG A 162 -0.30 -0.75 -21.44
C ARG A 162 -0.44 -2.23 -21.10
N ASN A 163 0.56 -2.81 -20.47
CA ASN A 163 0.65 -4.26 -20.24
C ASN A 163 0.20 -4.70 -18.86
N VAL A 164 0.29 -3.84 -17.85
CA VAL A 164 -0.04 -4.17 -16.47
C VAL A 164 -1.22 -3.33 -15.98
N PRO A 165 -2.32 -3.94 -15.52
CA PRO A 165 -3.50 -3.23 -15.04
C PRO A 165 -3.21 -2.53 -13.70
N ARG A 166 -4.09 -1.53 -13.36
CA ARG A 166 -3.91 -0.72 -12.16
C ARG A 166 -4.26 -1.46 -10.87
N TRP A 167 -5.37 -2.23 -10.86
CA TRP A 167 -5.98 -2.77 -9.64
C TRP A 167 -6.21 -4.29 -9.69
N ILE A 168 -6.65 -4.82 -10.81
CA ILE A 168 -6.98 -6.26 -10.94
C ILE A 168 -5.74 -6.99 -11.43
N PRO A 169 -5.14 -7.86 -10.59
CA PRO A 169 -3.92 -8.56 -10.98
C PRO A 169 -4.13 -9.44 -12.23
N ARG A 170 -3.16 -9.45 -13.12
CA ARG A 170 -3.11 -10.42 -14.23
C ARG A 170 -2.78 -11.80 -13.68
N ILE A 171 -3.37 -12.81 -14.29
CA ILE A 171 -3.06 -14.21 -13.98
C ILE A 171 -1.60 -14.52 -14.38
N SER A 172 -1.16 -14.04 -15.55
CA SER A 172 0.22 -14.19 -16.02
C SER A 172 1.04 -12.92 -15.76
N ALA A 173 2.22 -13.07 -15.16
CA ALA A 173 3.12 -11.93 -14.94
C ALA A 173 3.63 -11.37 -16.29
N TRP A 174 3.67 -10.05 -16.43
CA TRP A 174 4.30 -9.40 -17.58
C TRP A 174 5.82 -9.60 -17.53
N ARG A 175 6.44 -9.80 -18.69
CA ARG A 175 7.88 -10.12 -18.84
C ARG A 175 8.76 -8.88 -18.78
#